data_6df5fb44376b15aa4caf13dfd72b3128
#
_entry.id   6df5fb44376b15aa4caf13dfd72b3128
#
_cell.length_a   1.000
_cell.length_b   1.000
_cell.length_c   1.000
_cell.angle_alpha   90.00
_cell.angle_beta   90.00
_cell.angle_gamma   90.00
#
_symmetry.space_group_name_H-M   'P 1'
#
loop_
_entity.id
_entity.type
_entity.pdbx_description
1 polymer ?
#
loop_
_entity_poly.entity_id
_entity_poly.type
_entity_poly.pdbx_seq_one_letter_code
_entity_poly.pdbx_strand_id
1 'polypeptide(L)'
;MHLIRVMPAEGKNKIMNIQAWLHLLGEQLKETGWLQWLGLLLGVGEVLLARANKIALYPTGITGCAISIYLLLQAGLYGESLLTFYYIVMSFYGWWYWVKKKHLPPVKVSYATKKEWITVSAIVVIGYLLLYIILKYWTPSTVPQWDALVSSTAWAGMWLLARRKIENWILLNISNLFAIPLLFQKALPLYALLTIFLFIVAVQGYFSWRKEIKKENHVSRLSTVS
;
A
#
# COMPACT_ATOMS: atom_id res chain seq x y z
N MET A 1 -11.11 -8.44 24.41
CA MET A 1 -10.10 -7.76 23.58
C MET A 1 -9.32 -8.84 22.86
N HIS A 2 -9.89 -9.38 21.76
CA HIS A 2 -9.29 -10.43 20.93
C HIS A 2 -8.75 -9.78 19.66
N LEU A 3 -7.52 -9.30 19.76
CA LEU A 3 -6.76 -8.81 18.61
C LEU A 3 -6.23 -10.01 17.83
N ILE A 4 -6.65 -10.11 16.57
CA ILE A 4 -6.10 -11.00 15.52
C ILE A 4 -5.54 -12.30 16.11
N ARG A 5 -6.39 -13.26 16.38
CA ARG A 5 -5.98 -14.62 16.71
C ARG A 5 -5.40 -15.23 15.43
N VAL A 6 -4.08 -15.09 15.26
CA VAL A 6 -3.35 -15.90 14.28
C VAL A 6 -3.53 -17.33 14.75
N MET A 7 -4.36 -18.11 14.04
CA MET A 7 -4.49 -19.53 14.33
C MET A 7 -3.12 -20.20 14.20
N PRO A 8 -2.75 -21.10 15.15
CA PRO A 8 -1.53 -21.87 15.01
C PRO A 8 -1.57 -22.65 13.70
N ALA A 9 -0.43 -22.71 13.01
CA ALA A 9 -0.23 -23.39 11.76
C ALA A 9 -0.25 -24.94 11.97
N GLU A 10 -1.39 -25.48 12.44
CA GLU A 10 -1.66 -26.91 12.43
C GLU A 10 -2.59 -27.24 11.26
N GLY A 11 -2.01 -27.82 10.24
CA GLY A 11 -2.80 -28.40 9.15
C GLY A 11 -2.25 -28.09 7.76
N LYS A 12 -1.25 -28.87 7.35
CA LYS A 12 -0.82 -29.02 5.95
C LYS A 12 -2.03 -29.06 5.01
N ASN A 13 -2.07 -28.19 4.00
CA ASN A 13 -2.80 -28.33 2.72
C ASN A 13 -4.24 -28.89 2.80
N LYS A 14 -5.10 -28.32 3.61
CA LYS A 14 -6.54 -28.47 3.40
C LYS A 14 -6.97 -27.26 2.56
N ILE A 15 -7.32 -27.49 1.30
CA ILE A 15 -8.08 -26.50 0.50
C ILE A 15 -9.33 -26.21 1.33
N MET A 16 -9.34 -25.06 2.00
CA MET A 16 -10.46 -24.67 2.83
C MET A 16 -11.69 -24.52 1.94
N ASN A 17 -12.77 -25.20 2.27
CA ASN A 17 -14.03 -25.10 1.55
C ASN A 17 -14.54 -23.65 1.60
N ILE A 18 -15.21 -23.18 0.56
CA ILE A 18 -15.79 -21.81 0.46
C ILE A 18 -16.59 -21.46 1.72
N GLN A 19 -17.32 -22.44 2.29
CA GLN A 19 -18.07 -22.24 3.53
C GLN A 19 -17.19 -21.87 4.73
N ALA A 20 -16.01 -22.48 4.86
CA ALA A 20 -15.06 -22.15 5.92
C ALA A 20 -14.47 -20.73 5.75
N TRP A 21 -14.23 -20.31 4.50
CA TRP A 21 -13.81 -18.93 4.19
C TRP A 21 -14.90 -17.92 4.52
N LEU A 22 -16.16 -18.20 4.18
CA LEU A 22 -17.28 -17.32 4.50
C LEU A 22 -17.52 -17.22 6.01
N HIS A 23 -17.35 -18.32 6.73
CA HIS A 23 -17.44 -18.33 8.20
C HIS A 23 -16.36 -17.45 8.83
N LEU A 24 -15.09 -17.64 8.44
CA LEU A 24 -13.96 -16.81 8.91
C LEU A 24 -14.14 -15.33 8.59
N LEU A 25 -14.64 -15.02 7.39
CA LEU A 25 -14.95 -13.64 7.02
C LEU A 25 -16.02 -13.05 7.93
N GLY A 26 -17.08 -13.82 8.20
CA GLY A 26 -18.15 -13.40 9.11
C GLY A 26 -17.66 -13.16 10.55
N GLU A 27 -16.75 -13.98 11.05
CA GLU A 27 -16.11 -13.78 12.35
C GLU A 27 -15.24 -12.53 12.36
N GLN A 28 -14.37 -12.37 11.36
CA GLN A 28 -13.51 -11.17 11.25
C GLN A 28 -14.33 -9.88 11.17
N LEU A 29 -15.45 -9.87 10.43
CA LEU A 29 -16.34 -8.71 10.36
C LEU A 29 -16.96 -8.36 11.71
N LYS A 30 -17.32 -9.35 12.52
CA LYS A 30 -17.90 -9.16 13.87
C LYS A 30 -16.87 -8.71 14.91
N GLU A 31 -15.64 -9.25 14.80
CA GLU A 31 -14.55 -8.95 15.74
C GLU A 31 -13.84 -7.64 15.43
N THR A 32 -13.99 -7.10 14.20
CA THR A 32 -13.37 -5.85 13.78
C THR A 32 -13.98 -4.66 14.52
N GLY A 33 -13.18 -4.04 15.38
CA GLY A 33 -13.58 -2.86 16.14
C GLY A 33 -13.80 -1.62 15.27
N TRP A 34 -14.55 -0.66 15.80
CA TRP A 34 -14.85 0.59 15.07
C TRP A 34 -13.59 1.35 14.62
N LEU A 35 -12.54 1.33 15.43
CA LEU A 35 -11.26 2.00 15.10
C LEU A 35 -10.54 1.30 13.94
N GLN A 36 -10.61 -0.03 13.85
CA GLN A 36 -10.09 -0.80 12.72
C GLN A 36 -10.88 -0.48 11.44
N TRP A 37 -12.21 -0.40 11.53
CA TRP A 37 -13.05 0.03 10.41
C TRP A 37 -12.69 1.43 9.93
N LEU A 38 -12.47 2.37 10.86
CA LEU A 38 -12.03 3.72 10.51
C LEU A 38 -10.68 3.70 9.78
N GLY A 39 -9.70 2.93 10.27
CA GLY A 39 -8.41 2.75 9.62
C GLY A 39 -8.53 2.17 8.20
N LEU A 40 -9.37 1.14 8.01
CA LEU A 40 -9.64 0.53 6.70
C LEU A 40 -10.28 1.53 5.73
N LEU A 41 -11.28 2.28 6.18
CA LEU A 41 -11.97 3.30 5.37
C LEU A 41 -11.02 4.44 4.97
N LEU A 42 -10.16 4.88 5.87
CA LEU A 42 -9.13 5.89 5.56
C LEU A 42 -8.11 5.36 4.56
N GLY A 43 -7.68 4.10 4.68
CA GLY A 43 -6.78 3.48 3.71
C GLY A 43 -7.42 3.35 2.32
N VAL A 44 -8.69 2.95 2.23
CA VAL A 44 -9.44 2.94 0.97
C VAL A 44 -9.58 4.37 0.41
N GLY A 45 -9.93 5.33 1.27
CA GLY A 45 -10.04 6.74 0.91
C GLY A 45 -8.73 7.31 0.35
N GLU A 46 -7.60 6.99 0.98
CA GLU A 46 -6.26 7.38 0.51
C GLU A 46 -6.02 6.92 -0.94
N VAL A 47 -6.27 5.64 -1.23
CA VAL A 47 -6.03 5.09 -2.58
C VAL A 47 -6.99 5.67 -3.62
N LEU A 48 -8.26 5.92 -3.26
CA LEU A 48 -9.22 6.59 -4.14
C LEU A 48 -8.82 8.05 -4.41
N LEU A 49 -8.34 8.77 -3.40
CA LEU A 49 -7.82 10.12 -3.54
C LEU A 49 -6.53 10.17 -4.36
N ALA A 50 -5.65 9.16 -4.20
CA ALA A 50 -4.45 8.99 -5.03
C ALA A 50 -4.82 8.79 -6.50
N ARG A 51 -5.80 7.90 -6.79
CA ARG A 51 -6.33 7.70 -8.14
C ARG A 51 -6.89 8.99 -8.74
N ALA A 52 -7.61 9.77 -7.94
CA ALA A 52 -8.17 11.06 -8.35
C ALA A 52 -7.11 12.20 -8.36
N ASN A 53 -5.85 11.89 -8.08
CA ASN A 53 -4.74 12.85 -8.04
C ASN A 53 -5.00 14.02 -7.07
N LYS A 54 -5.63 13.74 -5.92
CA LYS A 54 -5.99 14.75 -4.91
C LYS A 54 -4.98 14.75 -3.76
N ILE A 55 -4.50 15.95 -3.38
CA ILE A 55 -3.53 16.11 -2.28
C ILE A 55 -4.06 15.61 -0.93
N ALA A 56 -5.38 15.55 -0.77
CA ALA A 56 -6.03 15.04 0.44
C ALA A 56 -5.68 13.57 0.76
N LEU A 57 -5.08 12.84 -0.20
CA LEU A 57 -4.55 11.49 0.06
C LEU A 57 -3.57 11.47 1.24
N TYR A 58 -2.73 12.50 1.39
CA TYR A 58 -1.70 12.53 2.43
C TYR A 58 -2.26 12.65 3.86
N PRO A 59 -3.11 13.64 4.21
CA PRO A 59 -3.70 13.67 5.54
C PRO A 59 -4.56 12.43 5.83
N THR A 60 -5.26 11.89 4.82
CA THR A 60 -6.04 10.66 4.96
C THR A 60 -5.13 9.46 5.26
N GLY A 61 -4.05 9.29 4.52
CA GLY A 61 -3.06 8.23 4.73
C GLY A 61 -2.33 8.35 6.06
N ILE A 62 -1.89 9.56 6.45
CA ILE A 62 -1.24 9.80 7.74
C ILE A 62 -2.16 9.40 8.88
N THR A 63 -3.44 9.82 8.85
CA THR A 63 -4.41 9.47 9.90
C THR A 63 -4.67 7.96 9.94
N GLY A 64 -4.86 7.33 8.78
CA GLY A 64 -5.06 5.88 8.68
C GLY A 64 -3.86 5.08 9.19
N CYS A 65 -2.64 5.48 8.83
CA CYS A 65 -1.41 4.86 9.32
C CYS A 65 -1.20 5.08 10.83
N ALA A 66 -1.53 6.26 11.36
CA ALA A 66 -1.44 6.53 12.80
C ALA A 66 -2.37 5.61 13.60
N ILE A 67 -3.61 5.42 13.14
CA ILE A 67 -4.56 4.46 13.73
C ILE A 67 -3.99 3.04 13.63
N SER A 68 -3.45 2.64 12.48
CA SER A 68 -2.85 1.32 12.28
C SER A 68 -1.68 1.08 13.23
N ILE A 69 -0.77 2.04 13.38
CA ILE A 69 0.34 1.95 14.33
C ILE A 69 -0.16 1.79 15.76
N TYR A 70 -1.14 2.59 16.17
CA TYR A 70 -1.72 2.46 17.51
C TYR A 70 -2.26 1.05 17.77
N LEU A 71 -3.03 0.48 16.81
CA LEU A 71 -3.59 -0.86 16.91
C LEU A 71 -2.51 -1.95 16.92
N LEU A 72 -1.48 -1.80 16.08
CA LEU A 72 -0.35 -2.72 16.02
C LEU A 72 0.48 -2.74 17.32
N LEU A 73 0.72 -1.57 17.91
CA LEU A 73 1.39 -1.46 19.20
C LEU A 73 0.58 -2.11 20.34
N GLN A 74 -0.74 -1.92 20.34
CA GLN A 74 -1.64 -2.59 21.28
C GLN A 74 -1.62 -4.12 21.13
N ALA A 75 -1.38 -4.60 19.92
CA ALA A 75 -1.23 -6.02 19.61
C ALA A 75 0.15 -6.59 19.91
N GLY A 76 1.13 -5.75 20.31
CA GLY A 76 2.52 -6.17 20.48
C GLY A 76 3.25 -6.43 19.15
N LEU A 77 2.71 -5.96 18.02
CA LEU A 77 3.25 -6.15 16.68
C LEU A 77 4.21 -4.99 16.32
N TYR A 78 5.32 -4.92 17.01
CA TYR A 78 6.28 -3.80 16.89
C TYR A 78 6.95 -3.75 15.52
N GLY A 79 7.23 -4.90 14.90
CA GLY A 79 7.83 -4.97 13.57
C GLY A 79 6.91 -4.38 12.51
N GLU A 80 5.64 -4.79 12.47
CA GLU A 80 4.61 -4.29 11.55
C GLU A 80 4.32 -2.80 11.79
N SER A 81 4.37 -2.36 13.05
CA SER A 81 4.26 -0.94 13.40
C SER A 81 5.39 -0.12 12.79
N LEU A 82 6.63 -0.62 12.84
CA LEU A 82 7.79 0.03 12.21
C LEU A 82 7.65 0.09 10.69
N LEU A 83 7.14 -0.99 10.06
CA LEU A 83 6.86 -1.01 8.62
C LEU A 83 5.82 0.05 8.24
N THR A 84 4.76 0.19 9.04
CA THR A 84 3.70 1.18 8.81
C THR A 84 4.22 2.61 9.04
N PHE A 85 5.18 2.79 9.94
CA PHE A 85 5.82 4.09 10.17
C PHE A 85 6.50 4.63 8.90
N TYR A 86 7.09 3.78 8.07
CA TYR A 86 7.62 4.19 6.77
C TYR A 86 6.55 4.88 5.91
N TYR A 87 5.31 4.39 5.90
CA TYR A 87 4.23 5.00 5.13
C TYR A 87 3.88 6.40 5.64
N ILE A 88 3.93 6.63 6.96
CA ILE A 88 3.77 7.98 7.51
C ILE A 88 4.88 8.91 7.01
N VAL A 89 6.13 8.47 7.10
CA VAL A 89 7.29 9.27 6.62
C VAL A 89 7.14 9.61 5.14
N MET A 90 6.75 8.63 4.31
CA MET A 90 6.54 8.85 2.87
C MET A 90 5.34 9.74 2.59
N SER A 91 4.28 9.67 3.39
CA SER A 91 3.13 10.57 3.27
C SER A 91 3.50 12.01 3.59
N PHE A 92 4.27 12.25 4.66
CA PHE A 92 4.79 13.60 4.95
C PHE A 92 5.73 14.10 3.85
N TYR A 93 6.65 13.25 3.36
CA TYR A 93 7.55 13.59 2.25
C TYR A 93 6.76 13.96 0.99
N GLY A 94 5.78 13.16 0.60
CA GLY A 94 4.93 13.40 -0.56
C GLY A 94 4.11 14.67 -0.41
N TRP A 95 3.52 14.90 0.77
CA TRP A 95 2.76 16.13 1.06
C TRP A 95 3.65 17.36 0.93
N TRP A 96 4.81 17.35 1.58
CA TRP A 96 5.80 18.42 1.46
C TRP A 96 6.23 18.66 0.01
N TYR A 97 6.53 17.58 -0.73
CA TYR A 97 6.93 17.65 -2.13
C TYR A 97 5.86 18.29 -3.02
N TRP A 98 4.59 17.98 -2.78
CA TRP A 98 3.48 18.55 -3.54
C TRP A 98 3.21 20.02 -3.15
N VAL A 99 3.32 20.38 -1.87
CA VAL A 99 3.06 21.74 -1.38
C VAL A 99 4.20 22.69 -1.75
N LYS A 100 5.46 22.28 -1.57
CA LYS A 100 6.63 23.14 -1.84
C LYS A 100 6.71 23.57 -3.31
N LYS A 101 6.23 22.75 -4.23
CA LYS A 101 6.17 23.07 -5.66
C LYS A 101 4.94 23.89 -6.08
N LYS A 102 4.13 24.40 -5.16
CA LYS A 102 2.98 25.24 -5.48
C LYS A 102 3.34 26.57 -6.19
N HIS A 103 4.57 27.04 -6.00
CA HIS A 103 5.11 28.25 -6.64
C HIS A 103 5.90 27.97 -7.94
N LEU A 104 6.10 26.70 -8.29
CA LEU A 104 6.59 26.19 -9.57
C LEU A 104 5.38 25.57 -10.30
N PRO A 105 5.47 25.31 -11.63
CA PRO A 105 4.42 24.56 -12.30
C PRO A 105 4.02 23.34 -11.45
N PRO A 106 2.71 23.10 -11.23
CA PRO A 106 2.26 22.03 -10.33
C PRO A 106 2.95 20.73 -10.73
N VAL A 107 3.35 19.93 -9.72
CA VAL A 107 4.00 18.64 -10.00
C VAL A 107 3.05 17.80 -10.83
N LYS A 108 3.37 17.65 -12.10
CA LYS A 108 2.55 16.91 -13.06
C LYS A 108 2.78 15.41 -12.91
N VAL A 109 1.74 14.63 -13.20
CA VAL A 109 1.90 13.19 -13.36
C VAL A 109 2.84 12.93 -14.53
N SER A 110 3.85 12.08 -14.34
CA SER A 110 4.87 11.81 -15.34
C SER A 110 5.40 10.38 -15.25
N TYR A 111 6.17 9.96 -16.25
CA TYR A 111 6.88 8.70 -16.20
C TYR A 111 8.16 8.82 -15.37
N ALA A 112 8.58 7.71 -14.77
CA ALA A 112 9.81 7.63 -14.02
C ALA A 112 11.03 7.70 -14.98
N THR A 113 12.04 8.47 -14.58
CA THR A 113 13.31 8.57 -15.29
C THR A 113 14.22 7.38 -14.99
N LYS A 114 15.28 7.19 -15.79
CA LYS A 114 16.30 6.15 -15.54
C LYS A 114 16.93 6.27 -14.14
N LYS A 115 17.17 7.49 -13.66
CA LYS A 115 17.70 7.74 -12.31
C LYS A 115 16.71 7.33 -11.22
N GLU A 116 15.43 7.60 -11.43
CA GLU A 116 14.36 7.19 -10.50
C GLU A 116 14.21 5.66 -10.45
N TRP A 117 14.39 4.97 -11.58
CA TRP A 117 14.40 3.51 -11.60
C TRP A 117 15.57 2.89 -10.83
N ILE A 118 16.76 3.53 -10.86
CA ILE A 118 17.89 3.12 -10.00
C ILE A 118 17.50 3.26 -8.53
N THR A 119 16.86 4.37 -8.14
CA THR A 119 16.38 4.57 -6.77
C THR A 119 15.32 3.53 -6.39
N VAL A 120 14.37 3.24 -7.27
CA VAL A 120 13.36 2.19 -7.09
C VAL A 120 14.02 0.84 -6.84
N SER A 121 14.98 0.45 -7.69
CA SER A 121 15.71 -0.81 -7.53
C SER A 121 16.46 -0.87 -6.21
N ALA A 122 17.10 0.24 -5.80
CA ALA A 122 17.77 0.32 -4.50
C ALA A 122 16.78 0.17 -3.34
N ILE A 123 15.62 0.83 -3.39
CA ILE A 123 14.58 0.70 -2.35
C ILE A 123 14.09 -0.76 -2.27
N VAL A 124 13.82 -1.41 -3.40
CA VAL A 124 13.36 -2.81 -3.42
C VAL A 124 14.41 -3.74 -2.86
N VAL A 125 15.67 -3.66 -3.31
CA VAL A 125 16.73 -4.58 -2.88
C VAL A 125 17.12 -4.35 -1.42
N ILE A 126 17.42 -3.11 -1.04
CA ILE A 126 17.83 -2.78 0.34
C ILE A 126 16.64 -2.97 1.27
N GLY A 127 15.44 -2.53 0.87
CA GLY A 127 14.20 -2.75 1.61
C GLY A 127 13.91 -4.22 1.82
N TYR A 128 14.06 -5.06 0.79
CA TYR A 128 13.86 -6.50 0.90
C TYR A 128 14.82 -7.13 1.93
N LEU A 129 16.11 -6.83 1.84
CA LEU A 129 17.11 -7.38 2.76
C LEU A 129 16.85 -6.94 4.20
N LEU A 130 16.59 -5.64 4.40
CA LEU A 130 16.29 -5.08 5.72
C LEU A 130 15.02 -5.72 6.32
N LEU A 131 13.93 -5.73 5.54
CA LEU A 131 12.65 -6.27 5.97
C LEU A 131 12.72 -7.78 6.21
N TYR A 132 13.43 -8.52 5.36
CA TYR A 132 13.61 -9.95 5.57
C TYR A 132 14.29 -10.24 6.92
N ILE A 133 15.34 -9.50 7.27
CA ILE A 133 16.03 -9.63 8.56
C ILE A 133 15.07 -9.28 9.71
N ILE A 134 14.38 -8.14 9.64
CA ILE A 134 13.43 -7.71 10.68
C ILE A 134 12.31 -8.74 10.85
N LEU A 135 11.67 -9.14 9.77
CA LEU A 135 10.55 -10.07 9.80
C LEU A 135 10.94 -11.45 10.29
N LYS A 136 12.14 -11.92 9.94
CA LYS A 136 12.65 -13.25 10.35
C LYS A 136 13.02 -13.32 11.83
N TYR A 137 13.60 -12.26 12.38
CA TYR A 137 14.19 -12.31 13.72
C TYR A 137 13.35 -11.56 14.79
N TRP A 138 12.52 -10.59 14.38
CA TRP A 138 11.84 -9.70 15.33
C TRP A 138 10.30 -9.72 15.18
N THR A 139 9.76 -10.55 14.30
CA THR A 139 8.30 -10.69 14.14
C THR A 139 7.88 -12.16 14.08
N PRO A 140 6.61 -12.47 14.37
CA PRO A 140 6.08 -13.83 14.28
C PRO A 140 5.75 -14.24 12.82
N SER A 141 6.33 -13.59 11.81
CA SER A 141 6.05 -13.90 10.41
C SER A 141 6.41 -15.36 10.08
N THR A 142 5.46 -16.10 9.53
CA THR A 142 5.65 -17.49 9.07
C THR A 142 6.28 -17.59 7.69
N VAL A 143 6.28 -16.50 6.92
CA VAL A 143 6.75 -16.44 5.51
C VAL A 143 7.51 -15.12 5.26
N PRO A 144 8.59 -14.84 6.01
CA PRO A 144 9.25 -13.53 6.02
C PRO A 144 9.79 -13.10 4.66
N GLN A 145 10.19 -14.06 3.78
CA GLN A 145 10.66 -13.75 2.43
C GLN A 145 9.56 -13.14 1.56
N TRP A 146 8.34 -13.66 1.65
CA TRP A 146 7.21 -13.15 0.87
C TRP A 146 6.68 -11.83 1.45
N ASP A 147 6.59 -11.72 2.77
CA ASP A 147 6.23 -10.48 3.45
C ASP A 147 7.22 -9.36 3.11
N ALA A 148 8.52 -9.65 3.10
CA ALA A 148 9.55 -8.69 2.72
C ALA A 148 9.43 -8.24 1.26
N LEU A 149 9.12 -9.18 0.34
CA LEU A 149 8.92 -8.86 -1.08
C LEU A 149 7.72 -7.94 -1.29
N VAL A 150 6.58 -8.28 -0.68
CA VAL A 150 5.36 -7.47 -0.72
C VAL A 150 5.62 -6.06 -0.18
N SER A 151 6.25 -5.96 0.98
CA SER A 151 6.49 -4.67 1.64
C SER A 151 7.53 -3.82 0.91
N SER A 152 8.63 -4.38 0.43
CA SER A 152 9.68 -3.63 -0.28
C SER A 152 9.19 -3.08 -1.63
N THR A 153 8.37 -3.86 -2.35
CA THR A 153 7.72 -3.39 -3.59
C THR A 153 6.69 -2.30 -3.31
N ALA A 154 5.92 -2.41 -2.24
CA ALA A 154 4.99 -1.37 -1.81
C ALA A 154 5.72 -0.07 -1.41
N TRP A 155 6.86 -0.18 -0.70
CA TRP A 155 7.69 0.97 -0.34
C TRP A 155 8.18 1.74 -1.56
N ALA A 156 8.67 1.03 -2.58
CA ALA A 156 9.09 1.64 -3.82
C ALA A 156 7.91 2.28 -4.58
N GLY A 157 6.74 1.64 -4.55
CA GLY A 157 5.49 2.18 -5.09
C GLY A 157 5.09 3.48 -4.40
N MET A 158 5.12 3.53 -3.06
CA MET A 158 4.82 4.74 -2.28
C MET A 158 5.82 5.88 -2.57
N TRP A 159 7.10 5.58 -2.76
CA TRP A 159 8.09 6.59 -3.14
C TRP A 159 7.76 7.19 -4.52
N LEU A 160 7.41 6.37 -5.51
CA LEU A 160 6.97 6.85 -6.82
C LEU A 160 5.66 7.63 -6.75
N LEU A 161 4.70 7.21 -5.91
CA LEU A 161 3.45 7.94 -5.67
C LEU A 161 3.72 9.34 -5.13
N ALA A 162 4.60 9.45 -4.12
CA ALA A 162 5.01 10.74 -3.55
C ALA A 162 5.60 11.68 -4.60
N ARG A 163 6.25 11.14 -5.64
CA ARG A 163 6.82 11.89 -6.78
C ARG A 163 5.88 12.00 -7.98
N ARG A 164 4.64 11.56 -7.87
CA ARG A 164 3.61 11.54 -8.93
C ARG A 164 4.06 10.79 -10.19
N LYS A 165 4.73 9.66 -10.01
CA LYS A 165 5.16 8.80 -11.12
C LYS A 165 4.14 7.70 -11.37
N ILE A 166 3.71 7.54 -12.63
CA ILE A 166 2.63 6.60 -13.00
C ILE A 166 2.98 5.14 -12.65
N GLU A 167 4.26 4.79 -12.66
CA GLU A 167 4.75 3.45 -12.35
C GLU A 167 4.51 3.04 -10.89
N ASN A 168 4.13 3.98 -10.01
CA ASN A 168 3.68 3.62 -8.66
C ASN A 168 2.56 2.57 -8.70
N TRP A 169 1.61 2.71 -9.62
CA TRP A 169 0.48 1.79 -9.77
C TRP A 169 0.91 0.39 -10.16
N ILE A 170 1.99 0.26 -10.96
CA ILE A 170 2.55 -1.04 -11.35
C ILE A 170 3.18 -1.72 -10.14
N LEU A 171 4.03 -1.01 -9.39
CA LEU A 171 4.69 -1.58 -8.21
C LEU A 171 3.71 -1.94 -7.10
N LEU A 172 2.71 -1.08 -6.85
CA LEU A 172 1.64 -1.38 -5.89
C LEU A 172 0.82 -2.61 -6.33
N ASN A 173 0.58 -2.78 -7.63
CA ASN A 173 -0.11 -3.97 -8.12
C ASN A 173 0.75 -5.23 -8.05
N ILE A 174 2.05 -5.15 -8.28
CA ILE A 174 2.97 -6.27 -8.05
C ILE A 174 2.92 -6.67 -6.57
N SER A 175 2.99 -5.71 -5.65
CA SER A 175 2.84 -5.96 -4.22
C SER A 175 1.51 -6.64 -3.90
N ASN A 176 0.38 -6.10 -4.38
CA ASN A 176 -0.96 -6.65 -4.15
C ASN A 176 -1.10 -8.07 -4.70
N LEU A 177 -0.53 -8.34 -5.89
CA LEU A 177 -0.58 -9.67 -6.52
C LEU A 177 0.04 -10.77 -5.63
N PHE A 178 1.16 -10.46 -4.98
CA PHE A 178 1.79 -11.38 -4.02
C PHE A 178 1.11 -11.37 -2.65
N ALA A 179 0.55 -10.23 -2.23
CA ALA A 179 -0.13 -10.10 -0.95
C ALA A 179 -1.44 -10.91 -0.90
N ILE A 180 -2.22 -10.96 -1.99
CA ILE A 180 -3.51 -11.67 -2.03
C ILE A 180 -3.38 -13.14 -1.60
N PRO A 181 -2.57 -14.00 -2.26
CA PRO A 181 -2.43 -15.39 -1.85
C PRO A 181 -1.85 -15.53 -0.45
N LEU A 182 -0.95 -14.61 -0.06
CA LEU A 182 -0.33 -14.60 1.26
C LEU A 182 -1.36 -14.34 2.37
N LEU A 183 -2.29 -13.42 2.15
CA LEU A 183 -3.38 -13.11 3.09
C LEU A 183 -4.37 -14.28 3.22
N PHE A 184 -4.65 -15.00 2.13
CA PHE A 184 -5.41 -16.23 2.20
C PHE A 184 -4.67 -17.32 2.99
N GLN A 185 -3.37 -17.51 2.78
CA GLN A 185 -2.57 -18.46 3.57
C GLN A 185 -2.56 -18.12 5.07
N LYS A 186 -2.59 -16.84 5.42
CA LYS A 186 -2.65 -16.34 6.80
C LYS A 186 -4.07 -16.36 7.40
N ALA A 187 -5.06 -16.93 6.71
CA ALA A 187 -6.47 -16.95 7.12
C ALA A 187 -7.04 -15.55 7.42
N LEU A 188 -6.70 -14.56 6.58
CA LEU A 188 -7.14 -13.17 6.67
C LEU A 188 -8.04 -12.77 5.48
N PRO A 189 -9.24 -13.38 5.30
CA PRO A 189 -10.08 -13.16 4.13
C PRO A 189 -10.56 -11.72 3.98
N LEU A 190 -10.83 -11.00 5.07
CA LEU A 190 -11.23 -9.59 5.01
C LEU A 190 -10.16 -8.72 4.34
N TYR A 191 -8.90 -8.89 4.76
CA TYR A 191 -7.78 -8.16 4.18
C TYR A 191 -7.46 -8.62 2.76
N ALA A 192 -7.65 -9.90 2.44
CA ALA A 192 -7.50 -10.41 1.08
C ALA A 192 -8.51 -9.75 0.13
N LEU A 193 -9.79 -9.67 0.52
CA LEU A 193 -10.83 -8.98 -0.26
C LEU A 193 -10.54 -7.49 -0.41
N LEU A 194 -10.09 -6.82 0.66
CA LEU A 194 -9.65 -5.44 0.60
C LEU A 194 -8.50 -5.27 -0.41
N THR A 195 -7.50 -6.16 -0.38
CA THR A 195 -6.35 -6.09 -1.30
C THR A 195 -6.76 -6.35 -2.75
N ILE A 196 -7.72 -7.25 -3.01
CA ILE A 196 -8.32 -7.44 -4.34
C ILE A 196 -8.99 -6.13 -4.81
N PHE A 197 -9.76 -5.48 -3.94
CA PHE A 197 -10.36 -4.18 -4.26
C PHE A 197 -9.28 -3.13 -4.58
N LEU A 198 -8.22 -3.02 -3.77
CA LEU A 198 -7.12 -2.09 -4.00
C LEU A 198 -6.36 -2.40 -5.30
N PHE A 199 -6.19 -3.67 -5.66
CA PHE A 199 -5.63 -4.09 -6.94
C PHE A 199 -6.43 -3.54 -8.11
N ILE A 200 -7.76 -3.66 -8.07
CA ILE A 200 -8.65 -3.13 -9.11
C ILE A 200 -8.55 -1.61 -9.19
N VAL A 201 -8.55 -0.92 -8.04
CA VAL A 201 -8.43 0.55 -7.98
C VAL A 201 -7.06 1.00 -8.53
N ALA A 202 -5.99 0.25 -8.27
CA ALA A 202 -4.66 0.58 -8.79
C ALA A 202 -4.58 0.40 -10.31
N VAL A 203 -5.21 -0.63 -10.89
CA VAL A 203 -5.35 -0.75 -12.35
C VAL A 203 -6.07 0.47 -12.93
N GLN A 204 -7.19 0.87 -12.32
CA GLN A 204 -7.93 2.07 -12.75
C GLN A 204 -7.11 3.35 -12.57
N GLY A 205 -6.32 3.44 -11.48
CA GLY A 205 -5.40 4.55 -11.20
C GLY A 205 -4.36 4.73 -12.31
N TYR A 206 -3.76 3.63 -12.75
CA TYR A 206 -2.83 3.65 -13.88
C TYR A 206 -3.46 4.24 -15.15
N PHE A 207 -4.64 3.77 -15.54
CA PHE A 207 -5.32 4.28 -16.73
C PHE A 207 -5.77 5.73 -16.57
N SER A 208 -6.21 6.13 -15.38
CA SER A 208 -6.60 7.52 -15.10
C SER A 208 -5.39 8.46 -15.24
N TRP A 209 -4.26 8.12 -14.65
CA TRP A 209 -3.05 8.93 -14.74
C TRP A 209 -2.45 8.94 -16.14
N ARG A 210 -2.54 7.83 -16.87
CA ARG A 210 -2.13 7.79 -18.29
C ARG A 210 -2.94 8.74 -19.16
N LYS A 211 -4.25 8.86 -18.92
CA LYS A 211 -5.12 9.83 -19.62
C LYS A 211 -4.70 11.28 -19.28
N GLU A 212 -4.38 11.56 -18.03
CA GLU A 212 -3.92 12.87 -17.57
C GLU A 212 -2.62 13.28 -18.28
N ILE A 213 -1.62 12.40 -18.35
CA ILE A 213 -0.36 12.64 -19.08
C ILE A 213 -0.63 12.96 -20.56
N LYS A 214 -1.52 12.17 -21.22
CA LYS A 214 -1.84 12.41 -22.64
C LYS A 214 -2.51 13.76 -22.84
N LYS A 215 -3.44 14.16 -21.96
CA LYS A 215 -4.12 15.45 -22.03
C LYS A 215 -3.15 16.62 -21.88
N GLU A 216 -2.25 16.54 -20.90
CA GLU A 216 -1.24 17.58 -20.69
C GLU A 216 -0.28 17.73 -21.88
N ASN A 217 0.18 16.61 -22.45
CA ASN A 217 1.03 16.64 -23.63
C ASN A 217 0.33 17.22 -24.87
N HIS A 218 -0.98 17.04 -25.01
CA HIS A 218 -1.75 17.63 -26.08
C HIS A 218 -1.86 19.15 -25.92
N VAL A 219 -2.19 19.62 -24.71
CA VAL A 219 -2.29 21.06 -24.41
C VAL A 219 -0.94 21.75 -24.61
N SER A 220 0.17 21.15 -24.17
CA SER A 220 1.50 21.76 -24.35
C SER A 220 1.90 21.86 -25.82
N ARG A 221 1.50 20.91 -26.68
CA ARG A 221 1.76 20.99 -28.13
C ARG A 221 0.97 22.12 -28.81
N LEU A 222 -0.26 22.35 -28.41
CA LEU A 222 -1.07 23.44 -28.96
C LEU A 222 -0.52 24.82 -28.58
N SER A 223 0.01 24.97 -27.35
CA SER A 223 0.62 26.24 -26.89
C SER A 223 1.98 26.54 -27.50
N THR A 224 2.64 25.59 -28.17
CA THR A 224 3.91 25.81 -28.89
C THR A 224 3.73 26.11 -30.37
N VAL A 225 2.53 25.97 -30.90
CA VAL A 225 2.17 26.22 -32.32
C VAL A 225 1.45 27.56 -32.52
N SER A 226 0.98 28.17 -31.42
CA SER A 226 0.41 29.52 -31.37
C SER A 226 1.48 30.56 -31.03
#